data_1784028601e27c6c66468c23aaed3d9c
#
_entry.id   1784028601e27c6c66468c23aaed3d9c
#
_cell.length_a   1.000
_cell.length_b   1.000
_cell.length_c   1.000
_cell.angle_alpha   90.00
_cell.angle_beta   90.00
_cell.angle_gamma   90.00
#
_symmetry.space_group_name_H-M   'P 1'
#
loop_
_entity.id
_entity.type
_entity.pdbx_description
1 polymer ?
#
loop_
_entity_poly.entity_id
_entity_poly.type
_entity_poly.pdbx_seq_one_letter_code
_entity_poly.pdbx_strand_id
1 'polypeptide(L)'
;MKAAVASLALLLWANPVPAQEPPTPGRVAFFGLRFIDMSTEGAMNGVRPDESTRTKMASALVAEDMVARGFELVPIDPVAKRLETITNPTDCNGCDTAMAAELGADYALTGEVRKISNLILSLELNLRDAESGQTLRAGTVDIRGNTDETWRRGFSYLLRNIIFRQR
;
A
#
# COMPACT_ATOMS: atom_id res chain seq x y z
N MET A 1 47.29 6.95 -50.20
CA MET A 1 46.13 7.50 -49.49
C MET A 1 45.71 6.48 -48.43
N LYS A 2 46.00 6.73 -47.14
CA LYS A 2 45.67 5.85 -46.00
C LYS A 2 44.50 6.50 -45.27
N ALA A 3 43.32 5.88 -45.32
CA ALA A 3 42.13 6.31 -44.56
C ALA A 3 42.22 5.78 -43.12
N ALA A 4 42.26 6.69 -42.16
CA ALA A 4 42.20 6.36 -40.73
C ALA A 4 40.72 6.25 -40.34
N VAL A 5 40.31 5.09 -39.88
CA VAL A 5 38.98 4.84 -39.32
C VAL A 5 39.08 5.16 -37.80
N ALA A 6 38.42 6.24 -37.38
CA ALA A 6 38.33 6.60 -35.98
C ALA A 6 37.12 5.86 -35.38
N SER A 7 37.37 4.87 -34.52
CA SER A 7 36.33 4.15 -33.74
C SER A 7 35.89 5.04 -32.56
N LEU A 8 34.66 5.51 -32.59
CA LEU A 8 34.02 6.27 -31.52
C LEU A 8 33.47 5.27 -30.49
N ALA A 9 34.15 5.09 -29.36
CA ALA A 9 33.67 4.27 -28.25
C ALA A 9 32.61 5.05 -27.45
N LEU A 10 31.33 4.67 -27.54
CA LEU A 10 30.28 5.16 -26.68
C LEU A 10 30.42 4.52 -25.28
N LEU A 11 30.90 5.29 -24.32
CA LEU A 11 30.88 4.92 -22.90
C LEU A 11 29.43 5.08 -22.38
N LEU A 12 28.70 3.95 -22.25
CA LEU A 12 27.42 3.90 -21.55
C LEU A 12 27.67 4.05 -20.04
N TRP A 13 27.38 5.22 -19.52
CA TRP A 13 27.36 5.46 -18.07
C TRP A 13 26.09 4.82 -17.50
N ALA A 14 26.23 3.60 -16.95
CA ALA A 14 25.19 2.99 -16.13
C ALA A 14 25.14 3.73 -14.80
N ASN A 15 24.17 4.64 -14.62
CA ASN A 15 23.88 5.20 -13.31
C ASN A 15 23.32 4.08 -12.44
N PRO A 16 23.91 3.75 -11.28
CA PRO A 16 23.32 2.81 -10.35
C PRO A 16 21.98 3.36 -9.87
N VAL A 17 20.90 2.62 -10.10
CA VAL A 17 19.59 2.92 -9.48
C VAL A 17 19.78 2.74 -7.97
N PRO A 18 19.57 3.79 -7.14
CA PRO A 18 19.73 3.66 -5.71
C PRO A 18 18.76 2.59 -5.19
N ALA A 19 19.30 1.64 -4.41
CA ALA A 19 18.47 0.67 -3.70
C ALA A 19 17.58 1.46 -2.73
N GLN A 20 16.27 1.30 -2.83
CA GLN A 20 15.34 1.95 -1.91
C GLN A 20 15.53 1.35 -0.51
N GLU A 21 15.98 2.17 0.43
CA GLU A 21 16.09 1.80 1.84
C GLU A 21 14.71 1.55 2.44
N PRO A 22 14.59 0.68 3.46
CA PRO A 22 13.33 0.51 4.17
C PRO A 22 12.91 1.85 4.79
N PRO A 23 11.59 2.12 4.88
CA PRO A 23 11.10 3.36 5.49
C PRO A 23 11.53 3.42 6.96
N THR A 24 12.02 4.59 7.38
CA THR A 24 12.41 4.86 8.77
C THR A 24 11.16 5.17 9.62
N PRO A 25 11.16 4.81 10.93
CA PRO A 25 10.07 5.18 11.81
C PRO A 25 9.76 6.67 11.78
N GLY A 26 8.48 7.00 11.76
CA GLY A 26 7.95 8.35 11.67
C GLY A 26 6.44 8.34 11.92
N ARG A 27 5.77 9.45 11.68
CA ARG A 27 4.32 9.62 11.86
C ARG A 27 3.57 9.14 10.62
N VAL A 28 2.59 8.26 10.81
CA VAL A 28 1.83 7.64 9.70
C VAL A 28 0.35 7.92 9.83
N ALA A 29 -0.24 8.49 8.80
CA ALA A 29 -1.69 8.52 8.63
C ALA A 29 -2.13 7.22 7.93
N PHE A 30 -2.70 6.30 8.69
CA PHE A 30 -3.26 5.07 8.15
C PHE A 30 -4.75 5.23 7.86
N PHE A 31 -5.13 5.25 6.60
CA PHE A 31 -6.51 5.45 6.14
C PHE A 31 -7.34 4.16 6.08
N GLY A 32 -6.82 3.09 6.68
CA GLY A 32 -7.48 1.79 6.74
C GLY A 32 -7.38 1.00 5.43
N LEU A 33 -8.06 -0.14 5.44
CA LEU A 33 -8.19 -0.99 4.26
C LEU A 33 -9.56 -0.79 3.62
N ARG A 34 -9.60 -0.68 2.30
CA ARG A 34 -10.83 -0.65 1.53
C ARG A 34 -11.14 -2.04 0.98
N PHE A 35 -12.36 -2.52 1.17
CA PHE A 35 -12.83 -3.76 0.55
C PHE A 35 -13.59 -3.46 -0.73
N ILE A 36 -13.19 -4.08 -1.84
CA ILE A 36 -13.77 -3.90 -3.17
C ILE A 36 -14.18 -5.28 -3.68
N ASP A 37 -15.48 -5.55 -3.72
CA ASP A 37 -16.00 -6.81 -4.26
C ASP A 37 -16.30 -6.67 -5.75
N MET A 38 -15.49 -7.33 -6.57
CA MET A 38 -15.65 -7.41 -8.03
C MET A 38 -16.26 -8.73 -8.48
N SER A 39 -16.66 -9.58 -7.53
CA SER A 39 -17.24 -10.87 -7.82
C SER A 39 -18.72 -10.75 -8.24
N THR A 40 -19.20 -11.72 -9.00
CA THR A 40 -20.63 -11.82 -9.34
C THR A 40 -21.51 -11.94 -8.10
N GLU A 41 -21.01 -12.61 -7.03
CA GLU A 41 -21.71 -12.72 -5.76
C GLU A 41 -21.88 -11.35 -5.10
N GLY A 42 -20.82 -10.53 -5.07
CA GLY A 42 -20.88 -9.17 -4.52
C GLY A 42 -21.84 -8.27 -5.27
N ALA A 43 -21.89 -8.38 -6.60
CA ALA A 43 -22.84 -7.63 -7.43
C ALA A 43 -24.30 -8.00 -7.13
N MET A 44 -24.57 -9.24 -6.73
CA MET A 44 -25.94 -9.73 -6.44
C MET A 44 -26.34 -9.53 -4.97
N ASN A 45 -25.44 -9.74 -4.03
CA ASN A 45 -25.73 -9.85 -2.61
C ASN A 45 -25.10 -8.76 -1.74
N GLY A 46 -24.22 -7.93 -2.33
CA GLY A 46 -23.44 -6.94 -1.60
C GLY A 46 -22.32 -7.56 -0.75
N VAL A 47 -21.65 -6.70 0.05
CA VAL A 47 -20.56 -7.13 0.94
C VAL A 47 -21.10 -7.93 2.10
N ARG A 48 -20.51 -9.08 2.38
CA ARG A 48 -20.90 -9.97 3.47
C ARG A 48 -20.41 -9.44 4.82
N PRO A 49 -21.17 -9.66 5.93
CA PRO A 49 -20.76 -9.22 7.26
C PRO A 49 -19.40 -9.77 7.73
N ASP A 50 -19.09 -11.03 7.36
CA ASP A 50 -17.80 -11.66 7.69
C ASP A 50 -16.62 -11.00 6.95
N GLU A 51 -16.82 -10.52 5.71
CA GLU A 51 -15.82 -9.77 4.95
C GLU A 51 -15.56 -8.38 5.56
N SER A 52 -16.60 -7.71 6.02
CA SER A 52 -16.49 -6.47 6.78
C SER A 52 -15.69 -6.66 8.09
N THR A 53 -15.94 -7.77 8.79
CA THR A 53 -15.23 -8.13 10.00
C THR A 53 -13.75 -8.42 9.71
N ARG A 54 -13.45 -9.16 8.63
CA ARG A 54 -12.06 -9.41 8.19
C ARG A 54 -11.33 -8.15 7.79
N THR A 55 -12.01 -7.21 7.13
CA THR A 55 -11.41 -5.91 6.77
C THR A 55 -10.98 -5.15 8.01
N LYS A 56 -11.81 -5.12 9.06
CA LYS A 56 -11.47 -4.50 10.35
C LYS A 56 -10.31 -5.22 11.04
N MET A 57 -10.34 -6.55 11.08
CA MET A 57 -9.30 -7.38 11.66
C MET A 57 -7.95 -7.16 10.95
N ALA A 58 -7.95 -7.13 9.62
CA ALA A 58 -6.75 -6.90 8.84
C ALA A 58 -6.22 -5.46 8.99
N SER A 59 -7.11 -4.46 9.07
CA SER A 59 -6.72 -3.08 9.37
C SER A 59 -6.04 -2.98 10.74
N ALA A 60 -6.58 -3.64 11.76
CA ALA A 60 -5.95 -3.67 13.09
C ALA A 60 -4.56 -4.34 13.03
N LEU A 61 -4.42 -5.46 12.34
CA LEU A 61 -3.13 -6.15 12.15
C LEU A 61 -2.08 -5.24 11.50
N VAL A 62 -2.46 -4.50 10.45
CA VAL A 62 -1.55 -3.55 9.79
C VAL A 62 -1.15 -2.44 10.75
N ALA A 63 -2.10 -1.85 11.47
CA ALA A 63 -1.86 -0.80 12.46
C ALA A 63 -0.91 -1.26 13.57
N GLU A 64 -1.14 -2.45 14.13
CA GLU A 64 -0.32 -3.06 15.18
C GLU A 64 1.11 -3.33 14.70
N ASP A 65 1.30 -3.84 13.47
CA ASP A 65 2.64 -4.09 12.89
C ASP A 65 3.40 -2.78 12.68
N MET A 66 2.73 -1.70 12.24
CA MET A 66 3.34 -0.37 12.12
C MET A 66 3.85 0.13 13.48
N VAL A 67 3.02 0.06 14.52
CA VAL A 67 3.40 0.48 15.89
C VAL A 67 4.55 -0.40 16.42
N ALA A 68 4.50 -1.71 16.21
CA ALA A 68 5.55 -2.63 16.64
C ALA A 68 6.91 -2.33 15.96
N ARG A 69 6.91 -1.66 14.82
CA ARG A 69 8.13 -1.21 14.13
C ARG A 69 8.55 0.21 14.48
N GLY A 70 7.88 0.83 15.45
CA GLY A 70 8.23 2.15 15.96
C GLY A 70 7.61 3.32 15.21
N PHE A 71 6.63 3.09 14.33
CA PHE A 71 5.86 4.16 13.71
C PHE A 71 4.79 4.69 14.67
N GLU A 72 4.54 5.99 14.62
CA GLU A 72 3.45 6.64 15.36
C GLU A 72 2.23 6.80 14.44
N LEU A 73 1.12 6.16 14.79
CA LEU A 73 -0.13 6.35 14.05
C LEU A 73 -0.78 7.66 14.48
N VAL A 74 -1.02 8.57 13.52
CA VAL A 74 -1.74 9.81 13.78
C VAL A 74 -3.25 9.58 13.73
N PRO A 75 -4.04 10.25 14.62
CA PRO A 75 -5.50 10.21 14.55
C PRO A 75 -6.02 10.79 13.21
N ILE A 76 -6.93 10.06 12.57
CA ILE A 76 -7.51 10.46 11.27
C ILE A 76 -8.87 11.18 11.40
N ASP A 77 -9.36 11.38 12.63
CA ASP A 77 -10.64 12.02 12.91
C ASP A 77 -10.84 13.37 12.21
N PRO A 78 -9.82 14.27 12.12
CA PRO A 78 -9.99 15.55 11.45
C PRO A 78 -10.36 15.43 9.97
N VAL A 79 -9.95 14.35 9.31
CA VAL A 79 -10.20 14.10 7.87
C VAL A 79 -11.25 13.01 7.62
N ALA A 80 -11.85 12.43 8.69
CA ALA A 80 -12.74 11.27 8.59
C ALA A 80 -13.93 11.52 7.64
N LYS A 81 -14.60 12.68 7.74
CA LYS A 81 -15.72 13.02 6.85
C LYS A 81 -15.30 13.09 5.38
N ARG A 82 -14.12 13.62 5.10
CA ARG A 82 -13.58 13.66 3.73
C ARG A 82 -13.22 12.26 3.25
N LEU A 83 -12.62 11.43 4.11
CA LEU A 83 -12.27 10.05 3.82
C LEU A 83 -13.51 9.19 3.48
N GLU A 84 -14.66 9.43 4.13
CA GLU A 84 -15.93 8.74 3.84
C GLU A 84 -16.44 9.02 2.41
N THR A 85 -16.13 10.19 1.84
CA THR A 85 -16.54 10.55 0.47
C THR A 85 -15.64 9.96 -0.61
N ILE A 86 -14.49 9.40 -0.22
CA ILE A 86 -13.51 8.83 -1.14
C ILE A 86 -13.78 7.33 -1.28
N THR A 87 -14.09 6.91 -2.49
CA THR A 87 -14.38 5.49 -2.79
C THR A 87 -13.17 4.61 -2.49
N ASN A 88 -11.98 5.01 -2.95
CA ASN A 88 -10.75 4.28 -2.73
C ASN A 88 -9.58 5.25 -2.47
N PRO A 89 -9.09 5.37 -1.22
CA PRO A 89 -7.93 6.22 -0.92
C PRO A 89 -6.63 5.75 -1.57
N THR A 90 -6.52 4.48 -1.94
CA THR A 90 -5.34 3.94 -2.64
C THR A 90 -5.24 4.47 -4.07
N ASP A 91 -6.38 4.82 -4.67
CA ASP A 91 -6.49 5.27 -6.06
C ASP A 91 -7.24 6.62 -6.16
N CYS A 92 -6.84 7.59 -5.37
CA CYS A 92 -7.49 8.91 -5.31
C CYS A 92 -6.63 10.06 -5.85
N ASN A 93 -5.59 9.75 -6.59
CA ASN A 93 -4.71 10.74 -7.22
C ASN A 93 -4.11 11.77 -6.24
N GLY A 94 -3.61 11.30 -5.09
CA GLY A 94 -2.89 12.11 -4.10
C GLY A 94 -3.74 12.67 -2.97
N CYS A 95 -5.02 12.32 -2.87
CA CYS A 95 -5.85 12.74 -1.74
C CYS A 95 -5.35 12.16 -0.40
N ASP A 96 -4.78 10.97 -0.42
CA ASP A 96 -4.18 10.29 0.71
C ASP A 96 -2.99 11.08 1.28
N THR A 97 -2.04 11.48 0.42
CA THR A 97 -0.88 12.27 0.84
C THR A 97 -1.26 13.68 1.27
N ALA A 98 -2.23 14.31 0.60
CA ALA A 98 -2.75 15.61 1.02
C ALA A 98 -3.40 15.57 2.41
N MET A 99 -4.19 14.53 2.71
CA MET A 99 -4.77 14.33 4.04
C MET A 99 -3.70 13.97 5.08
N ALA A 100 -2.69 13.19 4.73
CA ALA A 100 -1.59 12.86 5.63
C ALA A 100 -0.77 14.11 6.00
N ALA A 101 -0.44 14.95 5.02
CA ALA A 101 0.25 16.22 5.25
C ALA A 101 -0.57 17.17 6.16
N GLU A 102 -1.88 17.27 5.95
CA GLU A 102 -2.79 18.05 6.81
C GLU A 102 -2.78 17.58 8.26
N LEU A 103 -2.66 16.26 8.49
CA LEU A 103 -2.54 15.65 9.81
C LEU A 103 -1.14 15.77 10.42
N GLY A 104 -0.18 16.33 9.69
CA GLY A 104 1.22 16.41 10.09
C GLY A 104 1.90 15.06 10.14
N ALA A 105 1.46 14.10 9.35
CA ALA A 105 2.12 12.81 9.19
C ALA A 105 3.25 12.89 8.16
N ASP A 106 4.29 12.08 8.34
CA ASP A 106 5.39 11.92 7.39
C ASP A 106 4.98 11.00 6.22
N TYR A 107 4.05 10.06 6.51
CA TYR A 107 3.64 9.04 5.57
C TYR A 107 2.11 8.91 5.49
N ALA A 108 1.63 8.60 4.28
CA ALA A 108 0.29 8.10 4.03
C ALA A 108 0.36 6.58 3.81
N LEU A 109 -0.40 5.81 4.58
CA LEU A 109 -0.56 4.37 4.39
C LEU A 109 -2.01 4.09 4.00
N THR A 110 -2.18 3.44 2.86
CA THR A 110 -3.46 2.97 2.34
C THR A 110 -3.36 1.50 2.00
N GLY A 111 -4.51 0.85 1.91
CA GLY A 111 -4.55 -0.50 1.38
C GLY A 111 -5.94 -0.89 0.90
N GLU A 112 -5.97 -1.95 0.13
CA GLU A 112 -7.22 -2.50 -0.36
C GLU A 112 -7.23 -4.03 -0.36
N VAL A 113 -8.43 -4.58 -0.33
CA VAL A 113 -8.71 -5.98 -0.59
C VAL A 113 -9.69 -6.05 -1.75
N ARG A 114 -9.20 -6.52 -2.88
CA ARG A 114 -10.01 -6.69 -4.09
C ARG A 114 -10.43 -8.16 -4.20
N LYS A 115 -11.71 -8.43 -4.01
CA LYS A 115 -12.27 -9.76 -4.16
C LYS A 115 -12.63 -10.01 -5.62
N ILE A 116 -11.93 -10.93 -6.26
CA ILE A 116 -12.21 -11.38 -7.63
C ILE A 116 -13.24 -12.52 -7.59
N SER A 117 -13.12 -13.41 -6.60
CA SER A 117 -14.06 -14.50 -6.30
C SER A 117 -13.86 -14.94 -4.85
N ASN A 118 -14.68 -15.89 -4.37
CA ASN A 118 -14.49 -16.48 -3.02
C ASN A 118 -13.17 -17.25 -2.87
N LEU A 119 -12.51 -17.57 -3.96
CA LEU A 119 -11.21 -18.29 -3.95
C LEU A 119 -10.02 -17.37 -4.21
N ILE A 120 -10.21 -16.21 -4.84
CA ILE A 120 -9.12 -15.34 -5.26
C ILE A 120 -9.40 -13.93 -4.77
N LEU A 121 -8.51 -13.43 -3.91
CA LEU A 121 -8.50 -12.06 -3.46
C LEU A 121 -7.09 -11.48 -3.68
N SER A 122 -7.05 -10.22 -4.09
CA SER A 122 -5.82 -9.44 -4.22
C SER A 122 -5.76 -8.46 -3.05
N LEU A 123 -4.65 -8.50 -2.30
CA LEU A 123 -4.39 -7.61 -1.17
C LEU A 123 -3.31 -6.63 -1.57
N GLU A 124 -3.51 -5.35 -1.26
CA GLU A 124 -2.56 -4.30 -1.58
C GLU A 124 -2.27 -3.43 -0.36
N LEU A 125 -1.01 -3.00 -0.23
CA LEU A 125 -0.58 -1.92 0.66
C LEU A 125 0.27 -0.93 -0.12
N ASN A 126 0.07 0.36 0.17
CA ASN A 126 0.77 1.46 -0.46
C ASN A 126 1.21 2.46 0.62
N LEU A 127 2.52 2.62 0.78
CA LEU A 127 3.14 3.59 1.68
C LEU A 127 3.75 4.72 0.84
N ARG A 128 3.29 5.94 1.07
CA ARG A 128 3.72 7.12 0.33
C ARG A 128 4.28 8.17 1.28
N ASP A 129 5.24 8.90 0.80
CA ASP A 129 5.73 10.12 1.46
C ASP A 129 4.64 11.21 1.38
N ALA A 130 4.29 11.80 2.51
CA ALA A 130 3.19 12.74 2.59
C ALA A 130 3.51 14.10 1.95
N GLU A 131 4.78 14.52 1.97
CA GLU A 131 5.22 15.82 1.43
C GLU A 131 5.37 15.76 -0.09
N SER A 132 6.14 14.80 -0.59
CA SER A 132 6.44 14.68 -2.03
C SER A 132 5.36 13.94 -2.82
N GLY A 133 4.49 13.17 -2.16
CA GLY A 133 3.51 12.31 -2.80
C GLY A 133 4.12 11.09 -3.48
N GLN A 134 5.43 10.83 -3.30
CA GLN A 134 6.09 9.69 -3.92
C GLN A 134 5.72 8.38 -3.23
N THR A 135 5.53 7.33 -4.01
CA THR A 135 5.38 5.98 -3.48
C THR A 135 6.74 5.46 -3.01
N LEU A 136 6.88 5.25 -1.72
CA LEU A 136 8.09 4.70 -1.11
C LEU A 136 8.09 3.16 -1.18
N ARG A 137 6.96 2.57 -0.87
CA ARG A 137 6.74 1.12 -0.93
C ARG A 137 5.30 0.84 -1.35
N ALA A 138 5.13 -0.06 -2.29
CA ALA A 138 3.82 -0.58 -2.65
C ALA A 138 3.96 -2.04 -3.07
N GLY A 139 2.91 -2.79 -2.88
CA GLY A 139 2.87 -4.14 -3.39
C GLY A 139 1.53 -4.82 -3.21
N THR A 140 1.39 -5.84 -4.01
CA THR A 140 0.17 -6.64 -4.11
C THR A 140 0.52 -8.10 -3.92
N VAL A 141 -0.36 -8.85 -3.28
CA VAL A 141 -0.29 -10.31 -3.18
C VAL A 141 -1.67 -10.92 -3.38
N ASP A 142 -1.72 -11.95 -4.20
CA ASP A 142 -2.93 -12.73 -4.37
C ASP A 142 -2.98 -13.85 -3.34
N ILE A 143 -4.12 -13.96 -2.67
CA ILE A 143 -4.38 -15.04 -1.73
C ILE A 143 -5.46 -15.97 -2.26
N ARG A 144 -5.36 -17.25 -1.88
CA ARG A 144 -6.37 -18.25 -2.19
C ARG A 144 -7.20 -18.59 -0.96
N GLY A 145 -8.50 -18.39 -1.09
CA GLY A 145 -9.48 -18.55 -0.02
C GLY A 145 -9.75 -17.27 0.75
N ASN A 146 -11.01 -17.09 1.15
CA ASN A 146 -11.52 -15.91 1.86
C ASN A 146 -11.73 -16.24 3.34
N THR A 147 -10.65 -16.50 4.07
CA THR A 147 -10.64 -16.85 5.50
C THR A 147 -9.78 -15.87 6.30
N ASP A 148 -10.03 -15.77 7.59
CA ASP A 148 -9.23 -14.92 8.50
C ASP A 148 -7.75 -15.26 8.42
N GLU A 149 -7.42 -16.54 8.32
CA GLU A 149 -6.03 -17.00 8.24
C GLU A 149 -5.35 -16.55 6.95
N THR A 150 -6.00 -16.69 5.79
CA THR A 150 -5.43 -16.29 4.51
C THR A 150 -5.22 -14.78 4.44
N TRP A 151 -6.12 -13.97 5.00
CA TRP A 151 -5.97 -12.53 5.11
C TRP A 151 -4.78 -12.16 6.01
N ARG A 152 -4.70 -12.75 7.22
CA ARG A 152 -3.57 -12.52 8.13
C ARG A 152 -2.22 -12.85 7.49
N ARG A 153 -2.12 -14.00 6.84
CA ARG A 153 -0.89 -14.42 6.13
C ARG A 153 -0.52 -13.44 5.01
N GLY A 154 -1.50 -13.04 4.20
CA GLY A 154 -1.29 -12.14 3.08
C GLY A 154 -0.79 -10.76 3.52
N PHE A 155 -1.44 -10.11 4.49
CA PHE A 155 -0.99 -8.82 5.01
C PHE A 155 0.33 -8.92 5.76
N SER A 156 0.56 -9.98 6.55
CA SER A 156 1.86 -10.22 7.17
C SER A 156 2.98 -10.43 6.14
N TYR A 157 2.68 -11.04 4.99
CA TYR A 157 3.63 -11.17 3.88
C TYR A 157 3.95 -9.81 3.26
N LEU A 158 2.91 -9.00 2.94
CA LEU A 158 3.07 -7.65 2.39
C LEU A 158 3.94 -6.77 3.29
N LEU A 159 3.63 -6.75 4.59
CA LEU A 159 4.39 -5.97 5.57
C LEU A 159 5.86 -6.40 5.62
N ARG A 160 6.15 -7.69 5.81
CA ARG A 160 7.54 -8.18 5.98
C ARG A 160 8.37 -8.15 4.71
N ASN A 161 7.77 -8.51 3.57
CA ASN A 161 8.55 -8.81 2.35
C ASN A 161 8.47 -7.70 1.30
N ILE A 162 7.57 -6.73 1.47
CA ILE A 162 7.39 -5.64 0.53
C ILE A 162 7.60 -4.30 1.22
N ILE A 163 6.75 -3.96 2.18
CA ILE A 163 6.80 -2.64 2.83
C ILE A 163 8.11 -2.46 3.62
N PHE A 164 8.50 -3.45 4.43
CA PHE A 164 9.68 -3.41 5.29
C PHE A 164 10.80 -4.35 4.86
N ARG A 165 10.85 -4.68 3.58
CA ARG A 165 11.91 -5.53 3.04
C ARG A 165 13.27 -4.87 3.26
N GLN A 166 14.13 -5.54 4.03
CA GLN A 166 15.55 -5.25 4.12
C GLN A 166 16.26 -5.92 2.93
N ARG A 167 17.11 -5.21 2.25
CA ARG A 167 17.97 -5.75 1.19
C ARG A 167 19.37 -5.99 1.72
#